data_2d86151e8f69721b12789bad74cf614e
#
_entry.id   2d86151e8f69721b12789bad74cf614e
#
_cell.length_a   1.000
_cell.length_b   1.000
_cell.length_c   1.000
_cell.angle_alpha   90.00
_cell.angle_beta   90.00
_cell.angle_gamma   90.00
#
_symmetry.space_group_name_H-M   'P 1'
#
loop_
_entity.id
_entity.type
_entity.pdbx_description
1 polymer ?
#
loop_
_entity_poly.entity_id
_entity_poly.type
_entity_poly.pdbx_seq_one_letter_code
_entity_poly.pdbx_strand_id
1 'polypeptide(L)'
;MTGNPKYRRLVVFGRRQGHRLRPQRQALMRDLLPQIGIDLTPDGDPIQPRDLFADGTKEVWLEIGFGAGEHLAWQAARRPDVGFIGCDPFLNGVSTLLDQIAIENLSNVRIFPDDARLLMARLGGGGINRLFLLFPDPWPKRRHHKRRMVTRENVARFADIMADGGEFRFATDHPEYGRASLIKLLEEPRFRWLAERPGDWRERPEDWPETRYEGKAREAGRAPMFLRFERLARSRAQANSV
;
A
#
# COMPACT_ATOMS: atom_id res chain seq x y z
N MET A 1 -23.50 13.32 23.09
CA MET A 1 -22.71 12.76 21.97
C MET A 1 -21.56 13.70 21.66
N THR A 2 -20.47 13.58 22.38
CA THR A 2 -19.28 14.43 22.24
C THR A 2 -18.23 13.60 21.49
N GLY A 3 -18.15 13.81 20.17
CA GLY A 3 -17.15 13.17 19.34
C GLY A 3 -15.75 13.63 19.73
N ASN A 4 -14.86 12.69 19.99
CA ASN A 4 -13.46 12.91 20.31
C ASN A 4 -12.78 13.68 19.15
N PRO A 5 -12.21 14.88 19.38
CA PRO A 5 -11.65 15.74 18.33
C PRO A 5 -10.40 15.17 17.62
N LYS A 6 -9.83 14.06 18.10
CA LYS A 6 -8.64 13.41 17.50
C LYS A 6 -8.94 12.62 16.21
N TYR A 7 -10.17 12.25 15.93
CA TYR A 7 -10.55 11.58 14.68
C TYR A 7 -11.29 12.56 13.76
N ARG A 8 -10.60 13.59 13.31
CA ARG A 8 -11.05 14.38 12.18
C ARG A 8 -11.22 13.40 11.02
N ARG A 9 -12.47 13.14 10.63
CA ARG A 9 -12.84 12.21 9.55
C ARG A 9 -11.94 12.50 8.35
N LEU A 10 -10.99 11.60 8.06
CA LEU A 10 -10.08 11.77 6.93
C LEU A 10 -10.93 11.87 5.67
N VAL A 11 -10.70 12.93 4.90
CA VAL A 11 -11.41 13.10 3.64
C VAL A 11 -10.75 12.15 2.64
N VAL A 12 -11.44 11.09 2.29
CA VAL A 12 -11.06 10.19 1.20
C VAL A 12 -11.29 10.93 -0.12
N PHE A 13 -10.24 11.13 -0.88
CA PHE A 13 -10.30 11.75 -2.19
C PHE A 13 -10.33 10.63 -3.23
N GLY A 14 -11.39 10.58 -4.02
CA GLY A 14 -11.56 9.55 -5.04
C GLY A 14 -12.95 8.91 -4.95
N ARG A 15 -13.22 8.03 -5.91
CA ARG A 15 -14.49 7.30 -5.99
C ARG A 15 -14.42 6.08 -5.06
N ARG A 16 -15.33 5.97 -4.11
CA ARG A 16 -15.47 4.77 -3.26
C ARG A 16 -16.21 3.63 -3.95
N GLN A 17 -17.14 3.94 -4.86
CA GLN A 17 -17.96 2.95 -5.56
C GLN A 17 -18.10 3.33 -7.04
N GLY A 18 -17.99 2.34 -7.91
CA GLY A 18 -18.19 2.45 -9.35
C GLY A 18 -19.57 1.95 -9.77
N HIS A 19 -19.60 1.12 -10.84
CA HIS A 19 -20.83 0.46 -11.28
C HIS A 19 -21.28 -0.59 -10.24
N ARG A 20 -22.59 -0.93 -10.30
CA ARG A 20 -23.17 -2.00 -9.48
C ARG A 20 -22.39 -3.28 -9.67
N LEU A 21 -22.05 -3.94 -8.55
CA LEU A 21 -21.35 -5.23 -8.56
C LEU A 21 -22.26 -6.34 -9.10
N ARG A 22 -21.68 -7.28 -9.82
CA ARG A 22 -22.36 -8.51 -10.22
C ARG A 22 -22.72 -9.36 -8.99
N PRO A 23 -23.78 -10.20 -9.05
CA PRO A 23 -24.25 -10.98 -7.89
C PRO A 23 -23.16 -11.81 -7.20
N GLN A 24 -22.30 -12.49 -7.98
CA GLN A 24 -21.17 -13.25 -7.43
C GLN A 24 -20.23 -12.38 -6.59
N ARG A 25 -19.84 -11.19 -7.07
CA ARG A 25 -18.97 -10.28 -6.33
C ARG A 25 -19.66 -9.67 -5.12
N GLN A 26 -20.99 -9.48 -5.18
CA GLN A 26 -21.76 -9.07 -4.01
C GLN A 26 -21.73 -10.15 -2.93
N ALA A 27 -21.82 -11.43 -3.32
CA ALA A 27 -21.68 -12.54 -2.40
C ALA A 27 -20.30 -12.56 -1.74
N LEU A 28 -19.21 -12.41 -2.51
CA LEU A 28 -17.85 -12.35 -1.95
C LEU A 28 -17.65 -11.17 -0.97
N MET A 29 -18.21 -10.01 -1.29
CA MET A 29 -18.18 -8.84 -0.39
C MET A 29 -18.93 -9.11 0.93
N ARG A 30 -20.01 -9.90 0.90
CA ARG A 30 -20.80 -10.25 2.09
C ARG A 30 -20.17 -11.40 2.88
N ASP A 31 -19.63 -12.41 2.20
CA ASP A 31 -19.29 -13.69 2.80
C ASP A 31 -17.78 -13.87 3.03
N LEU A 32 -16.92 -13.39 2.13
CA LEU A 32 -15.47 -13.53 2.22
C LEU A 32 -14.79 -12.30 2.86
N LEU A 33 -15.21 -11.09 2.49
CA LEU A 33 -14.56 -9.89 3.04
C LEU A 33 -14.58 -9.82 4.59
N PRO A 34 -15.64 -10.19 5.30
CA PRO A 34 -15.60 -10.20 6.77
C PRO A 34 -14.60 -11.19 7.36
N GLN A 35 -14.22 -12.26 6.64
CA GLN A 35 -13.27 -13.27 7.13
C GLN A 35 -11.80 -12.82 6.99
N ILE A 36 -11.50 -11.99 5.99
CA ILE A 36 -10.13 -11.53 5.69
C ILE A 36 -9.97 -10.02 5.81
N GLY A 37 -11.04 -9.33 6.19
CA GLY A 37 -11.06 -7.89 6.42
C GLY A 37 -10.33 -7.51 7.70
N ILE A 38 -9.66 -6.36 7.68
CA ILE A 38 -9.06 -5.77 8.88
C ILE A 38 -10.05 -4.76 9.45
N ASP A 39 -10.54 -5.02 10.66
CA ASP A 39 -11.38 -4.09 11.40
C ASP A 39 -10.54 -3.25 12.37
N LEU A 40 -10.74 -1.94 12.34
CA LEU A 40 -10.10 -1.03 13.28
C LEU A 40 -11.05 -0.73 14.43
N THR A 41 -10.78 -1.30 15.60
CA THR A 41 -11.48 -0.92 16.82
C THR A 41 -11.06 0.49 17.24
N PRO A 42 -12.00 1.44 17.47
CA PRO A 42 -11.64 2.73 18.06
C PRO A 42 -10.89 2.50 19.38
N ASP A 43 -9.80 3.23 19.58
CA ASP A 43 -8.98 3.19 20.81
C ASP A 43 -8.37 1.80 21.17
N GLY A 44 -8.35 0.84 20.24
CA GLY A 44 -7.67 -0.45 20.43
C GLY A 44 -6.14 -0.33 20.42
N ASP A 45 -5.46 -1.39 20.85
CA ASP A 45 -4.00 -1.49 20.84
C ASP A 45 -3.42 -1.42 19.41
N PRO A 46 -2.16 -1.03 19.24
CA PRO A 46 -1.48 -1.11 17.96
C PRO A 46 -1.53 -2.53 17.38
N ILE A 47 -1.88 -2.63 16.10
CA ILE A 47 -1.94 -3.90 15.38
C ILE A 47 -0.52 -4.30 14.99
N GLN A 48 -0.06 -5.45 15.46
CA GLN A 48 1.17 -6.02 14.93
C GLN A 48 0.86 -6.70 13.59
N PRO A 49 1.47 -6.28 12.47
CA PRO A 49 1.11 -6.80 11.15
C PRO A 49 1.15 -8.33 11.05
N ARG A 50 2.09 -8.97 11.74
CA ARG A 50 2.24 -10.43 11.73
C ARG A 50 1.08 -11.16 12.39
N ASP A 51 0.47 -10.58 13.41
CA ASP A 51 -0.65 -11.19 14.16
C ASP A 51 -1.94 -11.33 13.31
N LEU A 52 -1.98 -10.67 12.16
CA LEU A 52 -3.07 -10.80 11.19
C LEU A 52 -3.02 -12.12 10.40
N PHE A 53 -1.95 -12.91 10.51
CA PHE A 53 -1.68 -14.09 9.69
C PHE A 53 -1.42 -15.32 10.55
N ALA A 54 -1.44 -16.50 9.90
CA ALA A 54 -1.13 -17.76 10.56
C ALA A 54 0.33 -17.84 11.01
N ASP A 55 0.61 -18.72 11.97
CA ASP A 55 1.95 -19.05 12.41
C ASP A 55 2.82 -19.51 11.22
N GLY A 56 4.09 -19.10 11.24
CA GLY A 56 5.03 -19.41 10.16
C GLY A 56 5.15 -18.31 9.09
N THR A 57 4.31 -17.26 9.11
CA THR A 57 4.48 -16.08 8.26
C THR A 57 5.82 -15.40 8.55
N LYS A 58 6.70 -15.31 7.54
CA LYS A 58 8.06 -14.77 7.70
C LYS A 58 8.11 -13.25 7.60
N GLU A 59 7.38 -12.71 6.64
CA GLU A 59 7.35 -11.29 6.30
C GLU A 59 5.91 -10.83 6.13
N VAL A 60 5.67 -9.53 6.31
CA VAL A 60 4.39 -8.90 5.94
C VAL A 60 4.65 -7.77 4.97
N TRP A 61 3.93 -7.79 3.85
CA TRP A 61 3.98 -6.77 2.81
C TRP A 61 2.68 -5.98 2.76
N LEU A 62 2.78 -4.69 2.53
CA LEU A 62 1.64 -3.77 2.45
C LEU A 62 1.56 -3.17 1.06
N GLU A 63 0.39 -3.23 0.41
CA GLU A 63 0.11 -2.51 -0.83
C GLU A 63 -0.97 -1.46 -0.60
N ILE A 64 -0.63 -0.20 -0.87
CA ILE A 64 -1.55 0.93 -0.75
C ILE A 64 -2.07 1.31 -2.12
N GLY A 65 -3.41 1.27 -2.30
CA GLY A 65 -4.06 1.57 -3.58
C GLY A 65 -3.91 0.43 -4.58
N PHE A 66 -4.24 -0.80 -4.18
CA PHE A 66 -4.06 -2.00 -5.03
C PHE A 66 -4.97 -2.04 -6.28
N GLY A 67 -5.92 -1.12 -6.41
CA GLY A 67 -6.81 -1.03 -7.58
C GLY A 67 -7.65 -2.29 -7.78
N ALA A 68 -7.41 -3.06 -8.85
CA ALA A 68 -8.09 -4.33 -9.10
C ALA A 68 -7.37 -5.55 -8.46
N GLY A 69 -6.21 -5.32 -7.83
CA GLY A 69 -5.49 -6.32 -7.03
C GLY A 69 -4.56 -7.24 -7.82
N GLU A 70 -4.34 -6.99 -9.13
CA GLU A 70 -3.54 -7.87 -9.98
C GLU A 70 -2.12 -8.11 -9.43
N HIS A 71 -1.46 -7.01 -8.98
CA HIS A 71 -0.11 -7.09 -8.41
C HIS A 71 -0.13 -7.86 -7.09
N LEU A 72 -1.03 -7.50 -6.18
CA LEU A 72 -1.12 -8.11 -4.86
C LEU A 72 -1.41 -9.62 -4.95
N ALA A 73 -2.39 -10.03 -5.74
CA ALA A 73 -2.73 -11.45 -5.93
C ALA A 73 -1.56 -12.23 -6.57
N TRP A 74 -0.90 -11.65 -7.58
CA TRP A 74 0.26 -12.27 -8.22
C TRP A 74 1.42 -12.49 -7.24
N GLN A 75 1.69 -11.54 -6.35
CA GLN A 75 2.70 -11.66 -5.31
C GLN A 75 2.29 -12.73 -4.27
N ALA A 76 1.03 -12.70 -3.81
CA ALA A 76 0.52 -13.60 -2.79
C ALA A 76 0.56 -15.07 -3.24
N ALA A 77 0.18 -15.35 -4.48
CA ALA A 77 0.21 -16.70 -5.05
C ALA A 77 1.63 -17.29 -5.11
N ARG A 78 2.66 -16.45 -5.26
CA ARG A 78 4.05 -16.89 -5.41
C ARG A 78 4.84 -16.95 -4.11
N ARG A 79 4.29 -16.39 -3.04
CA ARG A 79 4.96 -16.29 -1.73
C ARG A 79 4.01 -16.68 -0.60
N PRO A 80 3.71 -17.98 -0.45
CA PRO A 80 2.75 -18.44 0.56
C PRO A 80 3.24 -18.22 2.01
N ASP A 81 4.54 -18.01 2.19
CA ASP A 81 5.18 -17.70 3.47
C ASP A 81 5.23 -16.20 3.83
N VAL A 82 4.66 -15.34 2.97
CA VAL A 82 4.52 -13.89 3.17
C VAL A 82 3.06 -13.54 3.37
N GLY A 83 2.76 -12.72 4.37
CA GLY A 83 1.43 -12.13 4.57
C GLY A 83 1.28 -10.84 3.75
N PHE A 84 0.17 -10.68 3.06
CA PHE A 84 -0.13 -9.52 2.23
C PHE A 84 -1.28 -8.71 2.79
N ILE A 85 -1.06 -7.43 3.04
CA ILE A 85 -2.09 -6.47 3.43
C ILE A 85 -2.37 -5.57 2.23
N GLY A 86 -3.61 -5.54 1.75
CA GLY A 86 -4.08 -4.62 0.72
C GLY A 86 -4.96 -3.53 1.30
N CYS A 87 -4.67 -2.26 0.98
CA CYS A 87 -5.52 -1.13 1.34
C CYS A 87 -6.06 -0.43 0.09
N ASP A 88 -7.37 -0.35 -0.07
CA ASP A 88 -7.98 0.44 -1.14
C ASP A 88 -9.43 0.83 -0.76
N PRO A 89 -9.81 2.12 -0.83
CA PRO A 89 -11.17 2.57 -0.55
C PRO A 89 -12.16 2.27 -1.69
N PHE A 90 -11.70 1.84 -2.87
CA PHE A 90 -12.52 1.59 -4.05
C PHE A 90 -13.13 0.18 -4.03
N LEU A 91 -14.39 0.07 -3.58
CA LEU A 91 -15.08 -1.22 -3.36
C LEU A 91 -15.17 -2.12 -4.59
N ASN A 92 -15.22 -1.57 -5.80
CA ASN A 92 -15.19 -2.38 -7.01
C ASN A 92 -13.82 -3.06 -7.22
N GLY A 93 -12.74 -2.37 -6.84
CA GLY A 93 -11.39 -2.95 -6.82
C GLY A 93 -11.30 -4.07 -5.77
N VAL A 94 -11.76 -3.78 -4.55
CA VAL A 94 -11.85 -4.78 -3.47
C VAL A 94 -12.59 -6.03 -3.94
N SER A 95 -13.76 -5.87 -4.58
CA SER A 95 -14.55 -7.01 -5.09
C SER A 95 -13.82 -7.81 -6.17
N THR A 96 -12.93 -7.17 -6.94
CA THR A 96 -12.13 -7.85 -7.97
C THR A 96 -10.99 -8.64 -7.33
N LEU A 97 -10.34 -8.08 -6.31
CA LEU A 97 -9.32 -8.81 -5.55
C LEU A 97 -9.92 -10.02 -4.81
N LEU A 98 -11.11 -9.88 -4.21
CA LEU A 98 -11.82 -11.00 -3.56
C LEU A 98 -12.11 -12.15 -4.54
N ASP A 99 -12.46 -11.82 -5.78
CA ASP A 99 -12.69 -12.80 -6.86
C ASP A 99 -11.39 -13.57 -7.16
N GLN A 100 -10.25 -12.89 -7.27
CA GLN A 100 -8.94 -13.52 -7.47
C GLN A 100 -8.53 -14.38 -6.26
N ILE A 101 -8.72 -13.89 -5.04
CA ILE A 101 -8.44 -14.64 -3.80
C ILE A 101 -9.23 -15.94 -3.77
N ALA A 102 -10.52 -15.90 -4.12
CA ALA A 102 -11.37 -17.08 -4.13
C ALA A 102 -10.97 -18.08 -5.23
N ILE A 103 -10.63 -17.60 -6.43
CA ILE A 103 -10.22 -18.45 -7.56
C ILE A 103 -8.87 -19.13 -7.28
N GLU A 104 -7.91 -18.40 -6.74
CA GLU A 104 -6.54 -18.88 -6.49
C GLU A 104 -6.35 -19.48 -5.09
N ASN A 105 -7.41 -19.50 -4.24
CA ASN A 105 -7.39 -20.00 -2.85
C ASN A 105 -6.28 -19.35 -1.99
N LEU A 106 -6.12 -18.03 -2.11
CA LEU A 106 -5.09 -17.29 -1.37
C LEU A 106 -5.48 -17.12 0.11
N SER A 107 -4.76 -17.76 1.02
CA SER A 107 -5.01 -17.69 2.47
C SER A 107 -4.19 -16.61 3.17
N ASN A 108 -3.16 -16.09 2.51
CA ASN A 108 -2.15 -15.17 3.02
C ASN A 108 -2.46 -13.69 2.69
N VAL A 109 -3.73 -13.33 2.43
CA VAL A 109 -4.15 -11.96 2.13
C VAL A 109 -5.09 -11.43 3.21
N ARG A 110 -4.90 -10.17 3.60
CA ARG A 110 -5.83 -9.38 4.42
C ARG A 110 -6.16 -8.07 3.71
N ILE A 111 -7.40 -7.60 3.83
CA ILE A 111 -7.89 -6.41 3.13
C ILE A 111 -8.38 -5.36 4.11
N PHE A 112 -7.91 -4.13 3.95
CA PHE A 112 -8.49 -2.96 4.59
C PHE A 112 -9.22 -2.13 3.53
N PRO A 113 -10.58 -2.17 3.47
CA PRO A 113 -11.35 -1.55 2.39
C PRO A 113 -11.63 -0.06 2.65
N ASP A 114 -10.63 0.67 3.13
CA ASP A 114 -10.72 2.10 3.43
C ASP A 114 -9.37 2.80 3.21
N ASP A 115 -9.27 4.05 3.67
CA ASP A 115 -8.07 4.88 3.55
C ASP A 115 -6.90 4.28 4.33
N ALA A 116 -5.80 4.00 3.64
CA ALA A 116 -4.61 3.40 4.23
C ALA A 116 -4.02 4.23 5.39
N ARG A 117 -4.25 5.53 5.45
CA ARG A 117 -3.80 6.39 6.56
C ARG A 117 -4.43 6.00 7.89
N LEU A 118 -5.67 5.48 7.86
CA LEU A 118 -6.35 4.96 9.06
C LEU A 118 -5.66 3.70 9.56
N LEU A 119 -5.37 2.76 8.67
CA LEU A 119 -4.65 1.53 9.02
C LEU A 119 -3.23 1.85 9.49
N MET A 120 -2.48 2.63 8.72
CA MET A 120 -1.12 3.01 9.09
C MET A 120 -1.03 3.65 10.48
N ALA A 121 -2.02 4.47 10.87
CA ALA A 121 -2.06 5.06 12.22
C ALA A 121 -2.20 4.02 13.34
N ARG A 122 -2.64 2.79 13.01
CA ARG A 122 -2.89 1.70 13.95
C ARG A 122 -1.87 0.58 13.88
N LEU A 123 -1.07 0.50 12.80
CA LEU A 123 0.00 -0.50 12.71
C LEU A 123 1.11 -0.20 13.72
N GLY A 124 1.59 -1.22 14.39
CA GLY A 124 2.81 -1.15 15.21
C GLY A 124 4.04 -0.87 14.35
N GLY A 125 5.07 -0.31 14.97
CA GLY A 125 6.31 0.03 14.28
C GLY A 125 7.11 -1.21 13.86
N GLY A 126 7.77 -1.13 12.69
CA GLY A 126 8.74 -2.14 12.26
C GLY A 126 8.18 -3.48 11.77
N GLY A 127 6.87 -3.57 11.53
CA GLY A 127 6.24 -4.85 11.14
C GLY A 127 6.09 -5.08 9.63
N ILE A 128 6.33 -4.07 8.78
CA ILE A 128 6.16 -4.15 7.33
C ILE A 128 7.51 -4.30 6.64
N ASN A 129 7.76 -5.45 6.03
CA ASN A 129 9.01 -5.74 5.33
C ASN A 129 9.07 -5.14 3.92
N ARG A 130 7.91 -4.99 3.25
CA ARG A 130 7.84 -4.32 1.96
C ARG A 130 6.56 -3.50 1.84
N LEU A 131 6.67 -2.26 1.35
CA LEU A 131 5.54 -1.38 1.12
C LEU A 131 5.48 -0.96 -0.34
N PHE A 132 4.34 -1.21 -0.99
CA PHE A 132 4.09 -0.83 -2.37
C PHE A 132 3.11 0.33 -2.44
N LEU A 133 3.41 1.28 -3.31
CA LEU A 133 2.53 2.38 -3.71
C LEU A 133 2.67 2.54 -5.22
N LEU A 134 1.85 1.80 -5.97
CA LEU A 134 1.98 1.65 -7.41
C LEU A 134 0.93 2.48 -8.15
N PHE A 135 1.40 3.39 -9.01
CA PHE A 135 0.56 4.26 -9.84
C PHE A 135 -0.56 4.99 -9.08
N PRO A 136 -0.26 5.59 -7.91
CA PRO A 136 -1.27 6.35 -7.16
C PRO A 136 -1.73 7.56 -7.95
N ASP A 137 -2.94 8.05 -7.65
CA ASP A 137 -3.53 9.23 -8.29
C ASP A 137 -2.56 10.42 -8.27
N PRO A 138 -2.15 10.95 -9.43
CA PRO A 138 -1.12 11.99 -9.52
C PRO A 138 -1.62 13.38 -9.11
N TRP A 139 -2.94 13.61 -9.09
CA TRP A 139 -3.57 14.90 -8.78
C TRP A 139 -2.84 16.08 -9.45
N PRO A 140 -2.89 16.21 -10.80
CA PRO A 140 -2.00 17.10 -11.56
C PRO A 140 -2.20 18.59 -11.24
N LYS A 141 -3.40 18.99 -10.80
CA LYS A 141 -3.66 20.40 -10.44
C LYS A 141 -2.98 20.75 -9.11
N ARG A 142 -2.15 21.79 -9.07
CA ARG A 142 -1.38 22.23 -7.89
C ARG A 142 -2.22 22.32 -6.60
N ARG A 143 -3.45 22.85 -6.66
CA ARG A 143 -4.38 22.91 -5.52
C ARG A 143 -4.78 21.53 -4.97
N HIS A 144 -4.56 20.45 -5.74
CA HIS A 144 -4.88 19.06 -5.36
C HIS A 144 -3.66 18.27 -4.87
N HIS A 145 -2.44 18.80 -4.91
CA HIS A 145 -1.22 18.09 -4.47
C HIS A 145 -1.31 17.61 -3.01
N LYS A 146 -2.07 18.30 -2.16
CA LYS A 146 -2.36 17.89 -0.78
C LYS A 146 -3.13 16.56 -0.66
N ARG A 147 -3.66 16.02 -1.77
CA ARG A 147 -4.38 14.74 -1.85
C ARG A 147 -3.45 13.56 -2.14
N ARG A 148 -2.23 13.84 -2.59
CA ARG A 148 -1.22 12.83 -2.93
C ARG A 148 -0.87 12.00 -1.70
N MET A 149 -0.63 10.70 -1.90
CA MET A 149 -0.22 9.80 -0.82
C MET A 149 1.22 10.09 -0.36
N VAL A 150 2.12 10.45 -1.27
CA VAL A 150 3.51 10.80 -0.92
C VAL A 150 3.57 12.25 -0.41
N THR A 151 3.39 12.41 0.90
CA THR A 151 3.62 13.64 1.67
C THR A 151 4.74 13.41 2.67
N ARG A 152 5.38 14.45 3.22
CA ARG A 152 6.40 14.28 4.26
C ARG A 152 5.87 13.50 5.48
N GLU A 153 4.64 13.80 5.91
CA GLU A 153 3.98 13.11 7.01
C GLU A 153 3.80 11.61 6.73
N ASN A 154 3.25 11.26 5.55
CA ASN A 154 3.05 9.86 5.20
C ASN A 154 4.38 9.14 4.97
N VAL A 155 5.40 9.79 4.39
CA VAL A 155 6.74 9.22 4.21
C VAL A 155 7.38 8.90 5.56
N ALA A 156 7.29 9.81 6.52
CA ALA A 156 7.73 9.54 7.89
C ALA A 156 6.97 8.34 8.48
N ARG A 157 5.64 8.27 8.29
CA ARG A 157 4.83 7.15 8.77
C ARG A 157 5.17 5.81 8.06
N PHE A 158 5.49 5.84 6.77
CA PHE A 158 6.02 4.64 6.07
C PHE A 158 7.29 4.14 6.77
N ALA A 159 8.23 5.03 7.06
CA ALA A 159 9.46 4.67 7.76
C ALA A 159 9.22 4.13 9.19
N ASP A 160 8.17 4.60 9.89
CA ASP A 160 7.80 4.11 11.22
C ASP A 160 7.31 2.66 11.18
N ILE A 161 6.39 2.34 10.28
CA ILE A 161 5.75 1.01 10.20
C ILE A 161 6.62 -0.04 9.52
N MET A 162 7.62 0.37 8.72
CA MET A 162 8.50 -0.55 8.02
C MET A 162 9.58 -1.15 8.92
N ALA A 163 9.90 -2.40 8.66
CA ALA A 163 11.00 -3.12 9.28
C ALA A 163 12.36 -2.54 8.85
N ASP A 164 13.36 -2.72 9.67
CA ASP A 164 14.75 -2.39 9.33
C ASP A 164 15.20 -3.27 8.15
N GLY A 165 15.80 -2.66 7.13
CA GLY A 165 16.11 -3.31 5.87
C GLY A 165 14.91 -3.51 4.93
N GLY A 166 13.72 -3.14 5.35
CA GLY A 166 12.51 -3.21 4.51
C GLY A 166 12.58 -2.32 3.28
N GLU A 167 11.85 -2.68 2.22
CA GLU A 167 11.92 -2.00 0.94
C GLU A 167 10.60 -1.25 0.62
N PHE A 168 10.69 0.07 0.42
CA PHE A 168 9.60 0.87 -0.14
C PHE A 168 9.70 0.93 -1.66
N ARG A 169 8.60 0.63 -2.34
CA ARG A 169 8.49 0.63 -3.80
C ARG A 169 7.39 1.56 -4.27
N PHE A 170 7.76 2.50 -5.10
CA PHE A 170 6.84 3.48 -5.69
C PHE A 170 6.97 3.43 -7.21
N ALA A 171 5.83 3.45 -7.91
CA ALA A 171 5.80 3.61 -9.35
C ALA A 171 4.79 4.68 -9.77
N THR A 172 5.12 5.44 -10.82
CA THR A 172 4.22 6.42 -11.43
C THR A 172 4.63 6.70 -12.87
N ASP A 173 3.66 6.95 -13.73
CA ASP A 173 3.84 7.41 -15.10
C ASP A 173 3.72 8.95 -15.25
N HIS A 174 3.57 9.66 -14.11
CA HIS A 174 3.44 11.11 -14.07
C HIS A 174 4.77 11.76 -13.62
N PRO A 175 5.57 12.35 -14.53
CA PRO A 175 6.95 12.77 -14.22
C PRO A 175 7.06 13.81 -13.10
N GLU A 176 6.11 14.75 -13.02
CA GLU A 176 6.12 15.76 -11.95
C GLU A 176 5.86 15.11 -10.59
N TYR A 177 4.89 14.15 -10.52
CA TYR A 177 4.63 13.44 -9.27
C TYR A 177 5.81 12.54 -8.88
N GLY A 178 6.43 11.86 -9.85
CA GLY A 178 7.65 11.06 -9.62
C GLY A 178 8.78 11.89 -9.01
N ARG A 179 9.07 13.06 -9.62
CA ARG A 179 10.09 13.99 -9.10
C ARG A 179 9.75 14.52 -7.71
N ALA A 180 8.50 14.94 -7.49
CA ALA A 180 8.05 15.45 -6.20
C ALA A 180 8.08 14.38 -5.10
N SER A 181 7.82 13.12 -5.46
CA SER A 181 7.90 11.97 -4.55
C SER A 181 9.36 11.64 -4.21
N LEU A 182 10.23 11.58 -5.22
CA LEU A 182 11.65 11.34 -5.04
C LEU A 182 12.28 12.33 -4.05
N ILE A 183 12.01 13.64 -4.21
CA ILE A 183 12.53 14.67 -3.30
C ILE A 183 12.11 14.39 -1.86
N LYS A 184 10.83 14.09 -1.61
CA LYS A 184 10.33 13.83 -0.24
C LYS A 184 10.90 12.56 0.37
N LEU A 185 11.15 11.53 -0.45
CA LEU A 185 11.75 10.28 0.00
C LEU A 185 13.23 10.47 0.34
N LEU A 186 13.96 11.30 -0.44
CA LEU A 186 15.35 11.65 -0.15
C LEU A 186 15.50 12.57 1.08
N GLU A 187 14.48 13.37 1.40
CA GLU A 187 14.45 14.21 2.61
C GLU A 187 14.21 13.40 3.91
N GLU A 188 13.72 12.17 3.82
CA GLU A 188 13.51 11.29 4.97
C GLU A 188 14.81 10.53 5.29
N PRO A 189 15.50 10.83 6.39
CA PRO A 189 16.85 10.31 6.65
C PRO A 189 16.87 8.80 6.94
N ARG A 190 15.71 8.20 7.21
CA ARG A 190 15.57 6.77 7.45
C ARG A 190 15.43 5.96 6.16
N PHE A 191 15.36 6.61 5.00
CA PHE A 191 15.35 5.97 3.70
C PHE A 191 16.65 6.18 2.93
N ARG A 192 17.11 5.12 2.27
CA ARG A 192 18.23 5.15 1.32
C ARG A 192 17.72 4.78 -0.06
N TRP A 193 17.94 5.63 -1.05
CA TRP A 193 17.62 5.32 -2.44
C TRP A 193 18.53 4.20 -2.96
N LEU A 194 17.94 3.21 -3.65
CA LEU A 194 18.67 2.02 -4.10
C LEU A 194 19.19 2.14 -5.54
N ALA A 195 18.84 3.21 -6.26
CA ALA A 195 19.31 3.39 -7.65
C ALA A 195 20.75 3.89 -7.68
N GLU A 196 21.60 3.19 -8.42
CA GLU A 196 22.99 3.55 -8.70
C GLU A 196 23.16 4.03 -10.14
N ARG A 197 22.28 3.60 -11.05
CA ARG A 197 22.30 3.93 -12.48
C ARG A 197 20.88 4.22 -13.00
N PRO A 198 20.76 4.90 -14.16
CA PRO A 198 19.45 5.28 -14.70
C PRO A 198 18.49 4.10 -14.95
N GLY A 199 18.97 2.92 -15.29
CA GLY A 199 18.15 1.72 -15.48
C GLY A 199 17.38 1.33 -14.24
N ASP A 200 17.96 1.51 -13.05
CA ASP A 200 17.39 1.06 -11.77
C ASP A 200 16.07 1.74 -11.40
N TRP A 201 15.74 2.87 -12.02
CA TRP A 201 14.49 3.59 -11.81
C TRP A 201 13.67 3.80 -13.09
N ARG A 202 14.19 3.40 -14.28
CA ARG A 202 13.50 3.48 -15.56
C ARG A 202 12.93 2.15 -16.02
N GLU A 203 13.46 1.05 -15.50
CA GLU A 203 13.05 -0.30 -15.85
C GLU A 203 12.25 -0.91 -14.70
N ARG A 204 11.19 -1.66 -15.05
CA ARG A 204 10.39 -2.35 -14.04
C ARG A 204 11.23 -3.48 -13.42
N PRO A 205 11.29 -3.58 -12.08
CA PRO A 205 11.93 -4.71 -11.41
C PRO A 205 11.32 -6.04 -11.85
N GLU A 206 12.16 -7.07 -12.02
CA GLU A 206 11.74 -8.39 -12.50
C GLU A 206 10.78 -9.11 -11.52
N ASP A 207 10.87 -8.77 -10.23
CA ASP A 207 10.12 -9.43 -9.16
C ASP A 207 8.71 -8.87 -8.94
N TRP A 208 8.17 -8.10 -9.89
CA TRP A 208 6.75 -7.74 -9.94
C TRP A 208 6.16 -7.82 -11.36
N PRO A 209 4.85 -8.10 -11.51
CA PRO A 209 4.21 -8.18 -12.82
C PRO A 209 3.99 -6.79 -13.41
N GLU A 210 3.81 -6.73 -14.71
CA GLU A 210 3.25 -5.55 -15.35
C GLU A 210 1.81 -5.33 -14.86
N THR A 211 1.52 -4.11 -14.39
CA THR A 211 0.17 -3.74 -13.97
C THR A 211 -0.62 -3.16 -15.14
N ARG A 212 -1.96 -3.23 -15.04
CA ARG A 212 -2.86 -2.57 -16.02
C ARG A 212 -2.56 -1.08 -16.18
N TYR A 213 -2.13 -0.41 -15.10
CA TYR A 213 -1.80 1.01 -15.14
C TYR A 213 -0.50 1.28 -15.89
N GLU A 214 0.49 0.40 -15.75
CA GLU A 214 1.72 0.43 -16.55
C GLU A 214 1.44 0.22 -18.04
N GLY A 215 0.61 -0.77 -18.39
CA GLY A 215 0.16 -0.99 -19.76
C GLY A 215 -0.50 0.25 -20.37
N LYS A 216 -1.44 0.86 -19.66
CA LYS A 216 -2.07 2.13 -20.08
C LYS A 216 -1.09 3.30 -20.22
N ALA A 217 -0.09 3.38 -19.35
CA ALA A 217 0.96 4.41 -19.45
C ALA A 217 1.75 4.24 -20.74
N ARG A 218 2.16 3.00 -21.05
CA ARG A 218 2.90 2.66 -22.27
C ARG A 218 2.08 2.92 -23.54
N GLU A 219 0.81 2.51 -23.56
CA GLU A 219 -0.11 2.80 -24.67
C GLU A 219 -0.26 4.30 -24.92
N ALA A 220 -0.21 5.11 -23.86
CA ALA A 220 -0.24 6.57 -23.94
C ALA A 220 1.13 7.22 -24.18
N GLY A 221 2.19 6.45 -24.50
CA GLY A 221 3.54 6.95 -24.74
C GLY A 221 4.24 7.53 -23.52
N ARG A 222 3.77 7.19 -22.29
CA ARG A 222 4.40 7.66 -21.05
C ARG A 222 5.36 6.60 -20.50
N ALA A 223 6.54 7.04 -20.07
CA ALA A 223 7.55 6.18 -19.44
C ALA A 223 7.34 6.18 -17.91
N PRO A 224 7.02 5.06 -17.29
CA PRO A 224 6.94 4.95 -15.83
C PRO A 224 8.30 5.17 -15.16
N MET A 225 8.26 5.64 -13.92
CA MET A 225 9.39 5.68 -13.00
C MET A 225 9.15 4.65 -11.89
N PHE A 226 10.19 3.91 -11.52
CA PHE A 226 10.18 2.87 -10.49
C PHE A 226 11.19 3.24 -9.41
N LEU A 227 10.73 3.76 -8.28
CA LEU A 227 11.61 4.19 -7.20
C LEU A 227 11.64 3.12 -6.11
N ARG A 228 12.86 2.73 -5.69
CA ARG A 228 13.09 1.74 -4.65
C ARG A 228 13.94 2.35 -3.55
N PHE A 229 13.47 2.24 -2.31
CA PHE A 229 14.16 2.76 -1.14
C PHE A 229 14.27 1.68 -0.07
N GLU A 230 15.43 1.56 0.54
CA GLU A 230 15.62 0.75 1.74
C GLU A 230 15.35 1.57 2.98
N ARG A 231 14.62 1.00 3.92
CA ARG A 231 14.47 1.52 5.26
C ARG A 231 15.72 1.16 6.08
N LEU A 232 16.54 2.14 6.43
CA LEU A 232 17.76 1.97 7.20
C LEU A 232 17.48 1.45 8.61
N ALA A 233 18.43 0.75 9.22
CA ALA A 233 18.28 0.24 10.57
C ALA A 233 18.03 1.33 11.60
N ARG A 234 17.15 1.08 12.58
CA ARG A 234 16.97 1.95 13.76
C ARG A 234 18.25 1.94 14.58
N SER A 235 18.70 3.13 15.01
CA SER A 235 19.73 3.16 16.05
C SER A 235 19.15 2.54 17.34
N ARG A 236 20.01 1.88 18.16
CA ARG A 236 19.59 1.28 19.44
C ARG A 236 18.83 2.25 20.36
N ALA A 237 19.12 3.55 20.26
CA ALA A 237 18.43 4.61 21.01
C ALA A 237 16.98 4.84 20.57
N GLN A 238 16.64 4.58 19.30
CA GLN A 238 15.28 4.73 18.76
C GLN A 238 14.42 3.48 18.97
N ALA A 239 15.03 2.31 19.11
CA ALA A 239 14.32 1.04 19.32
C ALA A 239 13.66 0.96 20.73
N ASN A 240 14.18 1.70 21.72
CA ASN A 240 13.67 1.70 23.10
C ASN A 240 12.61 2.76 23.39
N SER A 241 12.16 3.52 22.37
CA SER A 241 11.18 4.61 22.49
C SER A 241 9.81 4.29 21.87
N VAL A 242 9.52 3.00 21.58
CA VAL A 242 8.25 2.52 21.01
C VAL A 242 7.47 1.69 22.03
#